data_952dde1ee84f3f3d240306392d10e847
#
_entry.id   952dde1ee84f3f3d240306392d10e847
#
_cell.length_a   1.000
_cell.length_b   1.000
_cell.length_c   1.000
_cell.angle_alpha   90.00
_cell.angle_beta   90.00
_cell.angle_gamma   90.00
#
_symmetry.space_group_name_H-M   'P 1'
#
loop_
_entity.id
_entity.type
_entity.pdbx_description
1 polymer ?
#
loop_
_entity_poly.entity_id
_entity_poly.type
_entity_poly.pdbx_seq_one_letter_code
_entity_poly.pdbx_strand_id
1 'polypeptide(L)'
;MSNKRAKRHLQNTSNIINFQPHKRDIKILPRNRNQESYMLKLMDPQKDIVFGIGPAGTGKTLLAVQVAVKLFQGGVVDKIVVTRPAVSVDEDLGFLPGTLEQKMAPWTMPIFDVFKENYSQHQIRGMINENIIEIAPLAYMRGRTFKNAFIVADEMQNATTGQMKMLLTRLGTKSQMVVTGDLRQADRMSSNGLLDFIKQLERFSKTRHIDVVRFHQGDIERHNAVREVLQVYGDE
;
A
#
# COMPACT_ATOMS: atom_id res chain seq x y z
N MET A 1 38.95 3.99 53.02
CA MET A 1 39.17 3.47 51.66
C MET A 1 37.94 2.62 51.32
N SER A 2 36.95 3.17 50.70
CA SER A 2 35.87 2.38 50.10
C SER A 2 34.89 3.32 49.42
N ASN A 3 34.25 2.91 48.33
CA ASN A 3 33.17 3.55 47.60
C ASN A 3 33.50 4.51 46.45
N LYS A 4 34.30 4.03 45.49
CA LYS A 4 34.38 4.63 44.14
C LYS A 4 34.07 3.66 42.99
N ARG A 5 33.42 2.52 43.22
CA ARG A 5 33.18 1.50 42.18
C ARG A 5 31.71 1.25 41.79
N ALA A 6 30.73 2.01 42.31
CA ALA A 6 29.30 1.74 42.11
C ALA A 6 28.55 2.80 41.29
N LYS A 7 29.22 3.64 40.47
CA LYS A 7 28.54 4.66 39.64
C LYS A 7 28.90 4.64 38.16
N ARG A 8 29.18 3.45 37.59
CA ARG A 8 29.54 3.33 36.16
C ARG A 8 28.60 2.41 35.33
N HIS A 9 27.41 2.12 35.81
CA HIS A 9 26.41 1.36 35.05
C HIS A 9 25.05 1.99 35.20
N LEU A 10 24.78 3.04 34.44
CA LEU A 10 23.43 3.52 34.08
C LEU A 10 23.55 4.74 33.16
N GLN A 11 24.21 4.55 32.01
CA GLN A 11 24.07 5.45 30.86
C GLN A 11 23.98 4.61 29.58
N ASN A 12 23.00 3.71 29.54
CA ASN A 12 22.41 3.29 28.28
C ASN A 12 21.25 4.22 28.02
N THR A 13 21.53 5.43 27.59
CA THR A 13 20.57 6.28 26.93
C THR A 13 20.17 5.56 25.66
N SER A 14 19.00 4.96 25.69
CA SER A 14 18.25 4.57 24.51
C SER A 14 18.35 5.70 23.47
N ASN A 15 19.03 5.44 22.37
CA ASN A 15 18.96 6.26 21.17
C ASN A 15 17.53 6.13 20.63
N ILE A 16 16.60 6.84 21.26
CA ILE A 16 15.30 7.13 20.67
C ILE A 16 15.62 8.05 19.50
N ILE A 17 15.71 7.48 18.32
CA ILE A 17 15.77 8.26 17.08
C ILE A 17 14.42 8.98 17.02
N ASN A 18 14.40 10.24 17.47
CA ASN A 18 13.27 11.12 17.23
C ASN A 18 13.17 11.32 15.72
N PHE A 19 12.36 10.51 15.07
CA PHE A 19 11.96 10.70 13.68
C PHE A 19 11.15 12.00 13.60
N GLN A 20 11.84 13.13 13.48
CA GLN A 20 11.20 14.32 12.98
C GLN A 20 11.10 14.15 11.46
N PRO A 21 9.90 13.97 10.90
CA PRO A 21 9.73 13.91 9.46
C PRO A 21 10.29 15.22 8.88
N HIS A 22 11.24 15.11 7.97
CA HIS A 22 11.62 16.28 7.17
C HIS A 22 10.34 16.80 6.52
N LYS A 23 9.95 18.04 6.89
CA LYS A 23 8.78 18.76 6.34
C LYS A 23 9.02 19.16 4.87
N ARG A 24 9.21 18.20 3.99
CA ARG A 24 8.98 18.42 2.57
C ARG A 24 7.51 18.11 2.32
N ASP A 25 6.71 19.13 2.11
CA ASP A 25 5.31 18.95 1.73
C ASP A 25 5.26 18.16 0.41
N ILE A 26 4.71 16.95 0.48
CA ILE A 26 4.59 16.07 -0.68
C ILE A 26 3.55 16.66 -1.60
N LYS A 27 3.99 17.15 -2.75
CA LYS A 27 3.11 17.58 -3.82
C LYS A 27 2.71 16.36 -4.64
N ILE A 28 1.49 15.90 -4.45
CA ILE A 28 0.90 14.86 -5.30
C ILE A 28 0.30 15.57 -6.51
N LEU A 29 0.76 15.21 -7.69
CA LEU A 29 0.32 15.84 -8.94
C LEU A 29 -0.45 14.80 -9.79
N PRO A 30 -1.78 14.78 -9.69
CA PRO A 30 -2.60 13.95 -10.57
C PRO A 30 -2.46 14.44 -12.02
N ARG A 31 -2.36 13.52 -12.97
CA ARG A 31 -2.16 13.81 -14.39
C ARG A 31 -3.47 13.83 -15.19
N ASN A 32 -4.53 13.28 -14.62
CA ASN A 32 -5.87 13.26 -15.21
C ASN A 32 -6.95 13.37 -14.13
N ARG A 33 -8.21 13.55 -14.56
CA ARG A 33 -9.36 13.75 -13.67
C ARG A 33 -9.65 12.54 -12.77
N ASN A 34 -9.44 11.31 -13.25
CA ASN A 34 -9.68 10.13 -12.45
C ASN A 34 -8.63 9.98 -11.36
N GLN A 35 -7.36 10.32 -11.65
CA GLN A 35 -6.30 10.38 -10.64
C GLN A 35 -6.58 11.46 -9.60
N GLU A 36 -7.07 12.63 -10.00
CA GLU A 36 -7.47 13.71 -9.08
C GLU A 36 -8.63 13.26 -8.19
N SER A 37 -9.69 12.71 -8.77
CA SER A 37 -10.82 12.16 -8.02
C SER A 37 -10.39 11.09 -7.03
N TYR A 38 -9.49 10.20 -7.43
CA TYR A 38 -8.94 9.15 -6.58
C TYR A 38 -8.16 9.71 -5.40
N MET A 39 -7.26 10.65 -5.67
CA MET A 39 -6.49 11.36 -4.64
C MET A 39 -7.40 12.05 -3.62
N LEU A 40 -8.42 12.80 -4.10
CA LEU A 40 -9.38 13.47 -3.23
C LEU A 40 -10.14 12.51 -2.32
N LYS A 41 -10.56 11.36 -2.84
CA LYS A 41 -11.24 10.32 -2.04
C LYS A 41 -10.31 9.66 -1.03
N LEU A 42 -9.04 9.45 -1.37
CA LEU A 42 -8.04 8.94 -0.44
C LEU A 42 -7.69 9.93 0.68
N MET A 43 -7.88 11.22 0.44
CA MET A 43 -7.65 12.27 1.42
C MET A 43 -8.92 12.66 2.20
N ASP A 44 -10.09 12.15 1.81
CA ASP A 44 -11.35 12.42 2.51
C ASP A 44 -11.44 11.61 3.81
N PRO A 45 -11.48 12.28 4.99
CA PRO A 45 -11.56 11.60 6.28
C PRO A 45 -12.87 10.85 6.52
N GLN A 46 -13.88 11.02 5.65
CA GLN A 46 -15.14 10.28 5.72
C GLN A 46 -15.10 8.96 4.94
N LYS A 47 -14.02 8.70 4.20
CA LYS A 47 -13.83 7.49 3.39
C LYS A 47 -12.83 6.57 4.05
N ASP A 48 -13.33 5.54 4.69
CA ASP A 48 -12.49 4.57 5.40
C ASP A 48 -11.89 3.53 4.45
N ILE A 49 -12.59 3.20 3.34
CA ILE A 49 -12.11 2.24 2.34
C ILE A 49 -12.34 2.83 0.94
N VAL A 50 -11.26 2.93 0.17
CA VAL A 50 -11.31 3.41 -1.22
C VAL A 50 -10.78 2.33 -2.16
N PHE A 51 -11.54 2.00 -3.18
CA PHE A 51 -11.14 1.07 -4.23
C PHE A 51 -10.66 1.85 -5.46
N GLY A 52 -9.44 1.57 -5.90
CA GLY A 52 -8.86 2.04 -7.17
C GLY A 52 -8.79 0.88 -8.15
N ILE A 53 -9.70 0.83 -9.13
CA ILE A 53 -9.87 -0.32 -10.02
C ILE A 53 -9.61 0.09 -11.46
N GLY A 54 -8.85 -0.70 -12.20
CA GLY A 54 -8.61 -0.47 -13.62
C GLY A 54 -7.24 -0.92 -14.08
N PRO A 55 -6.88 -0.65 -15.35
CA PRO A 55 -5.68 -1.15 -16.00
C PRO A 55 -4.38 -0.78 -15.29
N ALA A 56 -3.34 -1.59 -15.49
CA ALA A 56 -1.98 -1.24 -15.07
C ALA A 56 -1.52 0.07 -15.73
N GLY A 57 -0.63 0.82 -15.09
CA GLY A 57 -0.10 2.09 -15.61
C GLY A 57 -1.00 3.31 -15.39
N THR A 58 -2.14 3.18 -14.71
CA THR A 58 -3.03 4.31 -14.37
C THR A 58 -2.67 5.03 -13.06
N GLY A 59 -1.56 4.63 -12.41
CA GLY A 59 -1.03 5.32 -11.22
C GLY A 59 -1.72 4.97 -9.90
N LYS A 60 -2.57 3.94 -9.83
CA LYS A 60 -3.33 3.55 -8.61
C LYS A 60 -2.42 3.37 -7.39
N THR A 61 -1.47 2.47 -7.49
CA THR A 61 -0.55 2.14 -6.39
C THR A 61 0.37 3.31 -6.05
N LEU A 62 0.89 4.00 -7.08
CA LEU A 62 1.72 5.20 -6.91
C LEU A 62 1.01 6.26 -6.07
N LEU A 63 -0.20 6.67 -6.48
CA LEU A 63 -0.99 7.69 -5.78
C LEU A 63 -1.39 7.24 -4.37
N ALA A 64 -1.74 5.96 -4.21
CA ALA A 64 -2.07 5.39 -2.90
C ALA A 64 -0.90 5.51 -1.92
N VAL A 65 0.32 5.17 -2.35
CA VAL A 65 1.53 5.26 -1.52
C VAL A 65 1.91 6.72 -1.27
N GLN A 66 1.81 7.61 -2.25
CA GLN A 66 2.07 9.04 -2.07
C GLN A 66 1.11 9.66 -1.04
N VAL A 67 -0.19 9.32 -1.10
CA VAL A 67 -1.17 9.77 -0.10
C VAL A 67 -0.86 9.18 1.28
N ALA A 68 -0.50 7.89 1.37
CA ALA A 68 -0.10 7.27 2.62
C ALA A 68 1.08 8.03 3.29
N VAL A 69 2.11 8.35 2.50
CA VAL A 69 3.26 9.13 2.98
C VAL A 69 2.86 10.53 3.41
N LYS A 70 1.99 11.21 2.64
CA LYS A 70 1.48 12.54 2.99
C LYS A 70 0.70 12.54 4.30
N LEU A 71 -0.21 11.57 4.50
CA LEU A 71 -0.99 11.44 5.73
C LEU A 71 -0.10 11.10 6.93
N PHE A 72 0.91 10.25 6.73
CA PHE A 72 1.90 9.94 7.75
C PHE A 72 2.71 11.18 8.14
N GLN A 73 3.24 11.94 7.18
CA GLN A 73 3.97 13.19 7.45
C GLN A 73 3.11 14.25 8.14
N GLY A 74 1.82 14.27 7.84
CA GLY A 74 0.83 15.13 8.49
C GLY A 74 0.40 14.68 9.88
N GLY A 75 0.87 13.51 10.36
CA GLY A 75 0.48 12.94 11.66
C GLY A 75 -0.98 12.48 11.71
N VAL A 76 -1.61 12.25 10.55
CA VAL A 76 -2.97 11.73 10.46
C VAL A 76 -3.00 10.24 10.76
N VAL A 77 -1.95 9.53 10.35
CA VAL A 77 -1.72 8.11 10.66
C VAL A 77 -0.32 7.92 11.22
N ASP A 78 -0.16 6.90 12.05
CA ASP A 78 1.12 6.57 12.69
C ASP A 78 1.88 5.48 11.93
N LYS A 79 1.19 4.79 11.01
CA LYS A 79 1.71 3.59 10.35
C LYS A 79 1.22 3.46 8.92
N ILE A 80 2.09 2.96 8.06
CA ILE A 80 1.76 2.56 6.69
C ILE A 80 1.93 1.05 6.58
N VAL A 81 0.86 0.36 6.18
CA VAL A 81 0.87 -1.09 5.98
C VAL A 81 0.65 -1.39 4.51
N VAL A 82 1.54 -2.17 3.92
CA VAL A 82 1.43 -2.61 2.53
C VAL A 82 1.23 -4.11 2.51
N THR A 83 0.22 -4.56 1.81
CA THR A 83 -0.09 -5.98 1.66
C THR A 83 -0.47 -6.32 0.23
N ARG A 84 -0.16 -7.55 -0.16
CA ARG A 84 -0.48 -8.10 -1.48
C ARG A 84 -0.79 -9.59 -1.33
N PRO A 85 -1.74 -10.15 -2.10
CA PRO A 85 -1.92 -11.60 -2.20
C PRO A 85 -0.65 -12.26 -2.71
N ALA A 86 -0.26 -13.38 -2.12
CA ALA A 86 0.76 -14.23 -2.71
C ALA A 86 0.17 -14.91 -3.94
N VAL A 87 0.73 -14.68 -5.10
CA VAL A 87 0.35 -15.36 -6.34
C VAL A 87 1.25 -16.57 -6.48
N SER A 88 0.66 -17.75 -6.41
CA SER A 88 1.35 -19.01 -6.68
C SER A 88 1.33 -19.32 -8.19
N VAL A 89 1.89 -18.44 -9.01
CA VAL A 89 2.15 -18.77 -10.40
C VAL A 89 3.65 -18.68 -10.58
N ASP A 90 4.31 -19.83 -10.68
CA ASP A 90 5.73 -20.07 -10.98
C ASP A 90 6.79 -19.44 -10.04
N GLU A 91 6.39 -18.70 -9.03
CA GLU A 91 7.29 -18.21 -7.98
C GLU A 91 6.93 -18.89 -6.66
N ASP A 92 7.41 -20.09 -6.46
CA ASP A 92 7.46 -20.73 -5.15
C ASP A 92 8.34 -19.88 -4.21
N LEU A 93 7.71 -18.90 -3.54
CA LEU A 93 8.39 -18.15 -2.47
C LEU A 93 9.08 -19.07 -1.45
N GLY A 94 8.66 -20.33 -1.39
CA GLY A 94 9.27 -21.40 -0.61
C GLY A 94 10.68 -21.77 -1.06
N PHE A 95 10.99 -21.67 -2.35
CA PHE A 95 12.30 -22.05 -2.93
C PHE A 95 13.32 -20.92 -2.96
N LEU A 96 12.92 -19.67 -2.81
CA LEU A 96 13.89 -18.56 -2.74
C LEU A 96 14.57 -18.56 -1.37
N PRO A 97 15.92 -18.64 -1.29
CA PRO A 97 16.64 -18.50 -0.03
C PRO A 97 16.50 -17.07 0.50
N GLY A 98 16.39 -16.93 1.82
CA GLY A 98 16.35 -15.64 2.49
C GLY A 98 15.15 -15.42 3.41
N THR A 99 15.15 -14.25 4.06
CA THR A 99 14.05 -13.82 4.94
C THR A 99 12.79 -13.53 4.13
N LEU A 100 11.63 -13.49 4.79
CA LEU A 100 10.36 -13.12 4.15
C LEU A 100 10.45 -11.75 3.43
N GLU A 101 11.15 -10.80 4.04
CA GLU A 101 11.38 -9.47 3.45
C GLU A 101 12.18 -9.54 2.15
N GLN A 102 13.22 -10.38 2.12
CA GLN A 102 14.02 -10.59 0.90
C GLN A 102 13.20 -11.25 -0.21
N LYS A 103 12.33 -12.19 0.14
CA LYS A 103 11.42 -12.85 -0.80
C LYS A 103 10.36 -11.90 -1.36
N MET A 104 9.94 -10.92 -0.55
CA MET A 104 8.98 -9.90 -0.97
C MET A 104 9.61 -8.72 -1.73
N ALA A 105 10.93 -8.58 -1.69
CA ALA A 105 11.64 -7.43 -2.28
C ALA A 105 11.25 -7.13 -3.75
N PRO A 106 11.14 -8.10 -4.68
CA PRO A 106 10.76 -7.81 -6.06
C PRO A 106 9.39 -7.11 -6.18
N TRP A 107 8.43 -7.48 -5.33
CA TRP A 107 7.07 -6.92 -5.40
C TRP A 107 6.96 -5.55 -4.76
N THR A 108 7.84 -5.26 -3.82
CA THR A 108 7.82 -4.03 -3.04
C THR A 108 8.67 -2.93 -3.63
N MET A 109 9.54 -3.25 -4.59
CA MET A 109 10.42 -2.28 -5.25
C MET A 109 9.68 -1.04 -5.76
N PRO A 110 8.56 -1.15 -6.51
CA PRO A 110 7.83 0.03 -7.00
C PRO A 110 7.30 0.90 -5.86
N ILE A 111 6.91 0.28 -4.75
CA ILE A 111 6.43 0.97 -3.55
C ILE A 111 7.59 1.67 -2.84
N PHE A 112 8.73 0.99 -2.70
CA PHE A 112 9.94 1.59 -2.13
C PHE A 112 10.47 2.76 -2.96
N ASP A 113 10.30 2.75 -4.27
CA ASP A 113 10.73 3.88 -5.11
C ASP A 113 9.96 5.15 -4.75
N VAL A 114 8.66 5.05 -4.45
CA VAL A 114 7.87 6.18 -3.94
C VAL A 114 8.37 6.67 -2.57
N PHE A 115 8.72 5.75 -1.68
CA PHE A 115 9.31 6.14 -0.39
C PHE A 115 10.67 6.84 -0.57
N LYS A 116 11.51 6.38 -1.50
CA LYS A 116 12.84 6.97 -1.80
C LYS A 116 12.76 8.40 -2.35
N GLU A 117 11.64 8.79 -2.96
CA GLU A 117 11.42 10.17 -3.37
C GLU A 117 11.39 11.14 -2.18
N ASN A 118 11.01 10.64 -0.99
CA ASN A 118 10.75 11.44 0.20
C ASN A 118 11.69 11.15 1.38
N TYR A 119 12.30 9.99 1.41
CA TYR A 119 13.13 9.49 2.51
C TYR A 119 14.44 8.88 2.00
N SER A 120 15.52 9.05 2.75
CA SER A 120 16.77 8.34 2.49
C SER A 120 16.61 6.85 2.79
N GLN A 121 17.47 6.01 2.19
CA GLN A 121 17.50 4.57 2.48
C GLN A 121 17.64 4.26 3.97
N HIS A 122 18.45 5.05 4.69
CA HIS A 122 18.64 4.90 6.14
C HIS A 122 17.35 5.18 6.90
N GLN A 123 16.62 6.23 6.53
CA GLN A 123 15.32 6.55 7.14
C GLN A 123 14.28 5.44 6.87
N ILE A 124 14.19 4.94 5.63
CA ILE A 124 13.25 3.86 5.28
C ILE A 124 13.56 2.60 6.11
N ARG A 125 14.84 2.22 6.25
CA ARG A 125 15.24 1.09 7.10
C ARG A 125 14.84 1.31 8.57
N GLY A 126 15.06 2.52 9.10
CA GLY A 126 14.62 2.88 10.44
C GLY A 126 13.11 2.74 10.61
N MET A 127 12.32 3.27 9.65
CA MET A 127 10.86 3.18 9.67
C MET A 127 10.36 1.73 9.62
N ILE A 128 11.04 0.85 8.89
CA ILE A 128 10.72 -0.60 8.88
C ILE A 128 11.04 -1.23 10.23
N ASN A 129 12.22 -0.98 10.77
CA ASN A 129 12.65 -1.54 12.06
C ASN A 129 11.74 -1.09 13.23
N GLU A 130 11.20 0.13 13.16
CA GLU A 130 10.25 0.68 14.12
C GLU A 130 8.79 0.30 13.83
N ASN A 131 8.55 -0.54 12.81
CA ASN A 131 7.21 -0.91 12.34
C ASN A 131 6.31 0.26 11.93
N ILE A 132 6.88 1.40 11.55
CA ILE A 132 6.18 2.52 10.93
C ILE A 132 5.76 2.15 9.50
N ILE A 133 6.66 1.53 8.75
CA ILE A 133 6.35 0.89 7.47
C ILE A 133 6.37 -0.61 7.68
N GLU A 134 5.25 -1.25 7.41
CA GLU A 134 5.12 -2.70 7.45
C GLU A 134 4.72 -3.23 6.07
N ILE A 135 5.48 -4.19 5.57
CA ILE A 135 5.19 -4.87 4.31
C ILE A 135 5.05 -6.36 4.63
N ALA A 136 3.88 -6.90 4.37
CA ALA A 136 3.58 -8.29 4.72
C ALA A 136 2.58 -8.91 3.73
N PRO A 137 2.72 -10.23 3.44
CA PRO A 137 1.74 -10.95 2.64
C PRO A 137 0.34 -10.86 3.24
N LEU A 138 -0.68 -10.90 2.39
CA LEU A 138 -2.08 -10.83 2.81
C LEU A 138 -2.45 -11.88 3.89
N ALA A 139 -1.86 -13.06 3.82
CA ALA A 139 -2.10 -14.12 4.80
C ALA A 139 -1.73 -13.72 6.25
N TYR A 140 -0.75 -12.84 6.42
CA TYR A 140 -0.29 -12.37 7.74
C TYR A 140 -1.19 -11.27 8.34
N MET A 141 -2.20 -10.81 7.61
CA MET A 141 -3.20 -9.85 8.11
C MET A 141 -4.26 -10.51 8.99
N ARG A 142 -4.36 -11.84 8.93
CA ARG A 142 -5.37 -12.60 9.67
C ARG A 142 -5.21 -12.44 11.19
N GLY A 143 -6.33 -12.20 11.89
CA GLY A 143 -6.35 -12.05 13.36
C GLY A 143 -5.86 -10.70 13.88
N ARG A 144 -5.48 -9.78 13.00
CA ARG A 144 -4.98 -8.45 13.36
C ARG A 144 -6.10 -7.40 13.26
N THR A 145 -5.89 -6.27 13.92
CA THR A 145 -6.71 -5.07 13.75
C THR A 145 -5.76 -3.88 13.64
N PHE A 146 -5.83 -3.16 12.55
CA PHE A 146 -4.95 -2.01 12.30
C PHE A 146 -5.61 -0.74 12.81
N LYS A 147 -4.90 -0.02 13.68
CA LYS A 147 -5.33 1.26 14.25
C LYS A 147 -4.34 2.35 13.87
N ASN A 148 -4.83 3.57 13.68
CA ASN A 148 -4.03 4.73 13.27
C ASN A 148 -3.16 4.43 12.03
N ALA A 149 -3.66 3.66 11.08
CA ALA A 149 -2.88 3.12 9.98
C ALA A 149 -3.49 3.44 8.61
N PHE A 150 -2.64 3.69 7.64
CA PHE A 150 -3.03 3.68 6.23
C PHE A 150 -2.60 2.35 5.61
N ILE A 151 -3.56 1.59 5.10
CA ILE A 151 -3.34 0.24 4.57
C ILE A 151 -3.44 0.31 3.05
N VAL A 152 -2.37 -0.08 2.35
CA VAL A 152 -2.33 -0.25 0.89
C VAL A 152 -2.41 -1.74 0.59
N ALA A 153 -3.56 -2.18 0.08
CA ALA A 153 -3.78 -3.54 -0.39
C ALA A 153 -3.70 -3.57 -1.91
N ASP A 154 -2.58 -4.02 -2.43
CA ASP A 154 -2.26 -3.96 -3.86
C ASP A 154 -2.49 -5.29 -4.57
N GLU A 155 -2.79 -5.25 -5.89
CA GLU A 155 -3.04 -6.41 -6.77
C GLU A 155 -4.12 -7.38 -6.22
N MET A 156 -5.17 -6.80 -5.65
CA MET A 156 -6.19 -7.56 -4.94
C MET A 156 -7.15 -8.35 -5.85
N GLN A 157 -7.04 -8.25 -7.18
CA GLN A 157 -7.71 -9.16 -8.12
C GLN A 157 -7.28 -10.62 -7.92
N ASN A 158 -6.09 -10.85 -7.34
CA ASN A 158 -5.57 -12.18 -7.03
C ASN A 158 -6.01 -12.72 -5.65
N ALA A 159 -6.78 -11.95 -4.89
CA ALA A 159 -7.34 -12.40 -3.61
C ALA A 159 -8.61 -13.22 -3.81
N THR A 160 -8.77 -14.27 -3.02
CA THR A 160 -10.03 -14.99 -2.93
C THR A 160 -11.10 -14.17 -2.19
N THR A 161 -12.39 -14.53 -2.35
CA THR A 161 -13.49 -13.88 -1.59
C THR A 161 -13.28 -13.93 -0.07
N GLY A 162 -12.78 -15.08 0.43
CA GLY A 162 -12.46 -15.22 1.85
C GLY A 162 -11.31 -14.32 2.31
N GLN A 163 -10.28 -14.17 1.49
CA GLN A 163 -9.15 -13.27 1.77
C GLN A 163 -9.57 -11.79 1.71
N MET A 164 -10.39 -11.41 0.73
CA MET A 164 -10.94 -10.05 0.63
C MET A 164 -11.76 -9.71 1.88
N LYS A 165 -12.72 -10.55 2.25
CA LYS A 165 -13.53 -10.37 3.46
C LYS A 165 -12.66 -10.31 4.72
N MET A 166 -11.68 -11.21 4.83
CA MET A 166 -10.73 -11.22 5.94
C MET A 166 -10.01 -9.88 6.06
N LEU A 167 -9.47 -9.33 4.96
CA LEU A 167 -8.73 -8.06 4.96
C LEU A 167 -9.62 -6.88 5.31
N LEU A 168 -10.76 -6.71 4.63
CA LEU A 168 -11.66 -5.57 4.81
C LEU A 168 -12.16 -5.45 6.27
N THR A 169 -12.23 -6.57 6.97
CA THR A 169 -12.62 -6.61 8.40
C THR A 169 -11.47 -6.36 9.37
N ARG A 170 -10.27 -6.02 8.88
CA ARG A 170 -9.10 -5.68 9.73
C ARG A 170 -8.98 -4.20 10.06
N LEU A 171 -9.82 -3.36 9.44
CA LEU A 171 -9.80 -1.93 9.67
C LEU A 171 -10.18 -1.61 11.11
N GLY A 172 -9.34 -0.88 11.80
CA GLY A 172 -9.54 -0.42 13.17
C GLY A 172 -9.74 1.10 13.23
N THR A 173 -9.82 1.63 14.42
CA THR A 173 -10.06 3.06 14.66
C THR A 173 -8.98 3.94 14.04
N LYS A 174 -9.39 5.08 13.46
CA LYS A 174 -8.52 6.06 12.80
C LYS A 174 -7.62 5.45 11.73
N SER A 175 -8.12 4.44 11.02
CA SER A 175 -7.41 3.82 9.91
C SER A 175 -8.19 3.95 8.64
N GLN A 176 -7.46 3.98 7.54
CA GLN A 176 -8.00 4.02 6.18
C GLN A 176 -7.35 2.91 5.36
N MET A 177 -8.10 2.35 4.43
CA MET A 177 -7.62 1.29 3.55
C MET A 177 -7.86 1.69 2.10
N VAL A 178 -6.84 1.52 1.29
CA VAL A 178 -6.96 1.56 -0.15
C VAL A 178 -6.77 0.16 -0.72
N VAL A 179 -7.64 -0.22 -1.64
CA VAL A 179 -7.61 -1.51 -2.33
C VAL A 179 -7.42 -1.25 -3.81
N THR A 180 -6.31 -1.74 -4.38
CA THR A 180 -6.03 -1.59 -5.81
C THR A 180 -6.10 -2.93 -6.52
N GLY A 181 -6.45 -2.89 -7.81
CA GLY A 181 -6.45 -4.08 -8.65
C GLY A 181 -6.97 -3.83 -10.06
N ASP A 182 -6.69 -4.80 -10.93
CA ASP A 182 -7.20 -4.84 -12.29
C ASP A 182 -8.13 -6.06 -12.47
N LEU A 183 -9.42 -5.80 -12.65
CA LEU A 183 -10.40 -6.88 -12.82
C LEU A 183 -10.21 -7.72 -14.11
N ARG A 184 -9.43 -7.21 -15.08
CA ARG A 184 -9.13 -7.91 -16.34
C ARG A 184 -7.91 -8.82 -16.25
N GLN A 185 -7.00 -8.58 -15.28
CA GLN A 185 -5.73 -9.28 -15.11
C GLN A 185 -5.78 -10.31 -13.96
N ALA A 186 -6.93 -10.89 -13.68
CA ALA A 186 -7.02 -11.90 -12.64
C ALA A 186 -6.40 -13.22 -13.11
N ASP A 187 -5.28 -13.63 -12.53
CA ASP A 187 -4.61 -14.92 -12.80
C ASP A 187 -5.49 -16.12 -12.40
N ARG A 188 -6.50 -15.88 -11.56
CA ARG A 188 -7.49 -16.87 -11.11
C ARG A 188 -8.89 -16.42 -11.45
N MET A 189 -9.41 -16.82 -12.59
CA MET A 189 -10.79 -16.50 -12.99
C MET A 189 -11.87 -17.08 -12.07
N SER A 190 -11.58 -18.18 -11.36
CA SER A 190 -12.59 -18.91 -10.58
C SER A 190 -12.90 -18.36 -9.19
N SER A 191 -12.10 -17.42 -8.65
CA SER A 191 -12.33 -16.88 -7.29
C SER A 191 -11.75 -15.48 -7.09
N ASN A 192 -12.14 -14.52 -7.95
CA ASN A 192 -11.71 -13.14 -7.82
C ASN A 192 -12.55 -12.42 -6.74
N GLY A 193 -12.00 -12.33 -5.54
CA GLY A 193 -12.67 -11.71 -4.39
C GLY A 193 -12.89 -10.22 -4.56
N LEU A 194 -12.04 -9.52 -5.33
CA LEU A 194 -12.24 -8.11 -5.63
C LEU A 194 -13.46 -7.92 -6.52
N LEU A 195 -13.57 -8.69 -7.60
CA LEU A 195 -14.73 -8.64 -8.51
C LEU A 195 -16.02 -8.98 -7.79
N ASP A 196 -16.01 -10.03 -6.96
CA ASP A 196 -17.16 -10.44 -6.17
C ASP A 196 -17.61 -9.32 -5.22
N PHE A 197 -16.69 -8.72 -4.48
CA PHE A 197 -17.01 -7.63 -3.58
C PHE A 197 -17.58 -6.40 -4.31
N ILE A 198 -17.01 -6.02 -5.44
CA ILE A 198 -17.48 -4.87 -6.22
C ILE A 198 -18.90 -5.11 -6.74
N LYS A 199 -19.21 -6.32 -7.25
CA LYS A 199 -20.56 -6.68 -7.67
C LYS A 199 -21.57 -6.63 -6.52
N GLN A 200 -21.16 -7.05 -5.32
CA GLN A 200 -22.03 -6.95 -4.14
C GLN A 200 -22.23 -5.50 -3.72
N LEU A 201 -21.17 -4.69 -3.74
CA LEU A 201 -21.22 -3.27 -3.40
C LEU A 201 -22.15 -2.49 -4.33
N GLU A 202 -22.16 -2.79 -5.63
CA GLU A 202 -23.05 -2.15 -6.61
C GLU A 202 -24.55 -2.44 -6.36
N ARG A 203 -24.84 -3.58 -5.74
CA ARG A 203 -26.22 -3.93 -5.31
C ARG A 203 -26.62 -3.27 -4.00
N PHE A 204 -25.63 -2.79 -3.25
CA PHE A 204 -25.84 -2.13 -1.95
C PHE A 204 -26.03 -0.64 -2.18
N SER A 205 -27.24 -0.14 -2.01
CA SER A 205 -27.70 1.15 -2.55
C SER A 205 -26.98 2.40 -2.05
N LYS A 206 -26.32 2.39 -0.87
CA LYS A 206 -25.51 3.54 -0.37
C LYS A 206 -24.49 3.10 0.68
N THR A 207 -23.22 3.35 0.41
CA THR A 207 -22.16 3.29 1.41
C THR A 207 -21.64 4.69 1.69
N ARG A 208 -21.52 5.04 2.97
CA ARG A 208 -20.94 6.32 3.39
C ARG A 208 -19.43 6.25 3.45
N HIS A 209 -18.90 5.13 3.93
CA HIS A 209 -17.49 4.93 4.27
C HIS A 209 -16.68 4.26 3.17
N ILE A 210 -17.33 3.72 2.14
CA ILE A 210 -16.69 2.98 1.05
C ILE A 210 -16.89 3.73 -0.26
N ASP A 211 -15.85 3.91 -1.04
CA ASP A 211 -15.92 4.52 -2.36
C ASP A 211 -15.12 3.73 -3.40
N VAL A 212 -15.45 3.91 -4.67
CA VAL A 212 -14.81 3.23 -5.80
C VAL A 212 -14.45 4.25 -6.86
N VAL A 213 -13.20 4.23 -7.32
CA VAL A 213 -12.76 4.95 -8.51
C VAL A 213 -12.39 3.95 -9.59
N ARG A 214 -12.97 4.11 -10.77
CA ARG A 214 -12.72 3.26 -11.93
C ARG A 214 -11.83 4.00 -12.91
N PHE A 215 -10.67 3.42 -13.15
CA PHE A 215 -9.73 3.88 -14.17
C PHE A 215 -10.00 3.14 -15.48
N HIS A 216 -9.76 3.82 -16.58
CA HIS A 216 -9.95 3.33 -17.94
C HIS A 216 -8.65 3.38 -18.72
N GLN A 217 -8.61 2.81 -19.93
CA GLN A 217 -7.42 2.85 -20.79
C GLN A 217 -6.94 4.28 -21.07
N GLY A 218 -7.86 5.26 -21.19
CA GLY A 218 -7.52 6.67 -21.37
C GLY A 218 -6.80 7.32 -20.17
N ASP A 219 -6.79 6.65 -18.98
CA ASP A 219 -6.08 7.11 -17.80
C ASP A 219 -4.65 6.56 -17.69
N ILE A 220 -4.23 5.73 -18.66
CA ILE A 220 -2.89 5.14 -18.67
C ILE A 220 -1.87 6.21 -19.03
N GLU A 221 -0.96 6.46 -18.09
CA GLU A 221 0.13 7.41 -18.23
C GLU A 221 1.43 6.67 -18.56
N ARG A 222 1.78 6.64 -19.84
CA ARG A 222 2.98 5.97 -20.35
C ARG A 222 3.85 6.95 -21.13
N HIS A 223 5.15 6.71 -21.13
CA HIS A 223 6.07 7.39 -22.02
C HIS A 223 5.71 7.10 -23.48
N ASN A 224 5.85 8.11 -24.38
CA ASN A 224 5.48 7.96 -25.79
C ASN A 224 6.15 6.77 -26.45
N ALA A 225 7.44 6.52 -26.17
CA ALA A 225 8.15 5.35 -26.69
C ALA A 225 7.52 4.02 -26.24
N VAL A 226 6.94 3.95 -25.02
CA VAL A 226 6.25 2.75 -24.54
C VAL A 226 4.94 2.54 -25.32
N ARG A 227 4.23 3.61 -25.66
CA ARG A 227 3.04 3.52 -26.54
C ARG A 227 3.40 2.97 -27.91
N GLU A 228 4.45 3.51 -28.53
CA GLU A 228 4.94 3.01 -29.82
C GLU A 228 5.31 1.54 -29.78
N VAL A 229 5.99 1.09 -28.71
CA VAL A 229 6.32 -0.34 -28.52
C VAL A 229 5.05 -1.20 -28.47
N LEU A 230 4.02 -0.78 -27.73
CA LEU A 230 2.77 -1.53 -27.62
C LEU A 230 2.02 -1.57 -28.95
N GLN A 231 2.01 -0.48 -29.71
CA GLN A 231 1.47 -0.46 -31.07
C GLN A 231 2.18 -1.45 -31.99
N VAL A 232 3.52 -1.55 -31.90
CA VAL A 232 4.29 -2.53 -32.67
C VAL A 232 3.89 -3.97 -32.31
N TYR A 233 3.58 -4.23 -31.02
CA TYR A 233 3.09 -5.56 -30.58
C TYR A 233 1.59 -5.78 -30.84
N GLY A 234 0.86 -4.74 -31.21
CA GLY A 234 -0.59 -4.85 -31.45
C GLY A 234 -1.42 -4.87 -30.18
N ASP A 235 -0.86 -4.34 -29.06
CA ASP A 235 -1.50 -4.31 -27.74
C ASP A 235 -2.28 -3.00 -27.46
N GLU A 236 -2.31 -2.07 -28.42
CA GLU A 236 -3.09 -0.81 -28.41
C GLU A 236 -3.85 -0.59 -29.73
#